data_4999c781c8c31ba1ca1e5dca9e886ad8
#
_entry.id   4999c781c8c31ba1ca1e5dca9e886ad8
#
_cell.length_a   1.000
_cell.length_b   1.000
_cell.length_c   1.000
_cell.angle_alpha   90.00
_cell.angle_beta   90.00
_cell.angle_gamma   90.00
#
_symmetry.space_group_name_H-M   'P 1'
#
loop_
_entity.id
_entity.type
_entity.pdbx_description
1 polymer ?
#
loop_
_entity_poly.entity_id
_entity_poly.type
_entity_poly.pdbx_seq_one_letter_code
_entity_poly.pdbx_strand_id
1 'polypeptide(L)'
;MPDKKYVVIDSKVSLTAYTGFVNAETEEERARYGKAHVQSVRAHLKELQCKSYQDYVGVSPQNRMDFVLMFIPNEQAYMVAMSLDKNLWQEAYDKRVVIISPAHVISTLRLIAQLWTRDRQTKNALTIAEESGKLYDKFVGLVDDLKSVGVNLERTKAVYDQAFNKLSEGRGNLISRVEKIKELGAKTTKSLPDTGENS
;
A
#
# COMPACT_ATOMS: atom_id res chain seq x y z
N MET A 1 1.51 13.90 -2.63
CA MET A 1 1.88 12.87 -1.64
C MET A 1 1.03 11.66 -1.90
N PRO A 2 1.54 10.42 -1.91
CA PRO A 2 0.75 9.24 -2.34
C PRO A 2 -0.28 9.03 -1.30
N ASP A 3 -0.77 9.09 -0.43
CA ASP A 3 -1.93 8.74 0.40
C ASP A 3 -2.82 9.93 0.82
N LYS A 4 -2.69 11.09 0.16
CA LYS A 4 -3.44 12.31 0.51
C LYS A 4 -3.38 12.68 2.01
N LYS A 5 -2.27 12.36 2.69
CA LYS A 5 -2.07 12.74 4.09
C LYS A 5 -1.54 14.18 4.16
N TYR A 6 -2.03 14.94 5.12
CA TYR A 6 -1.75 16.37 5.26
C TYR A 6 -1.26 16.68 6.68
N VAL A 7 -0.29 17.58 6.75
CA VAL A 7 0.18 18.20 7.99
C VAL A 7 -0.16 19.68 7.91
N VAL A 8 -0.80 20.20 8.93
CA VAL A 8 -1.07 21.62 9.04
C VAL A 8 0.08 22.29 9.79
N ILE A 9 0.66 23.33 9.21
CA ILE A 9 1.67 24.16 9.85
C ILE A 9 1.13 25.59 9.90
N ASP A 10 0.99 26.15 11.09
CA ASP A 10 0.61 27.56 11.29
C ASP A 10 1.81 28.34 11.85
N SER A 11 2.12 29.50 11.27
CA SER A 11 3.27 30.32 11.62
C SER A 11 2.92 31.70 12.18
N LYS A 12 1.72 31.91 12.66
CA LYS A 12 1.19 33.20 13.12
C LYS A 12 1.61 33.54 14.54
N VAL A 13 2.88 33.67 14.85
CA VAL A 13 3.34 34.10 16.18
C VAL A 13 3.78 35.55 16.15
N SER A 14 3.22 36.38 17.04
CA SER A 14 3.70 37.77 17.22
C SER A 14 5.04 37.79 17.94
N LEU A 15 6.04 38.42 17.35
CA LEU A 15 7.38 38.58 17.93
C LEU A 15 7.55 39.92 18.65
N THR A 16 6.52 40.75 18.76
CA THR A 16 6.62 42.11 19.36
C THR A 16 7.11 42.04 20.80
N ALA A 17 6.56 41.15 21.60
CA ALA A 17 7.01 40.99 22.99
C ALA A 17 8.43 40.42 23.08
N TYR A 18 8.79 39.51 22.16
CA TYR A 18 10.17 39.00 22.08
C TYR A 18 11.18 40.13 21.72
N THR A 19 10.84 40.96 20.78
CA THR A 19 11.68 42.12 20.43
C THR A 19 11.87 43.06 21.64
N GLY A 20 10.81 43.32 22.41
CA GLY A 20 10.91 44.05 23.66
C GLY A 20 11.80 43.35 24.71
N PHE A 21 11.73 42.03 24.80
CA PHE A 21 12.58 41.21 25.69
C PHE A 21 14.07 41.34 25.34
N VAL A 22 14.42 41.34 24.06
CA VAL A 22 15.81 41.46 23.57
C VAL A 22 16.37 42.87 23.80
N ASN A 23 15.53 43.89 23.63
CA ASN A 23 15.92 45.27 23.73
C ASN A 23 15.74 45.88 25.15
N ALA A 24 15.33 45.06 26.13
CA ALA A 24 15.14 45.54 27.50
C ALA A 24 16.47 45.98 28.15
N GLU A 25 16.49 47.16 28.72
CA GLU A 25 17.66 47.74 29.39
C GLU A 25 17.72 47.36 30.87
N THR A 26 16.55 46.98 31.45
CA THR A 26 16.47 46.61 32.87
C THR A 26 15.94 45.14 33.03
N GLU A 27 16.31 44.50 34.13
CA GLU A 27 15.80 43.17 34.45
C GLU A 27 14.28 43.14 34.65
N GLU A 28 13.70 44.22 35.14
CA GLU A 28 12.26 44.37 35.33
C GLU A 28 11.52 44.39 33.99
N GLU A 29 12.05 45.18 33.05
CA GLU A 29 11.50 45.21 31.67
C GLU A 29 11.64 43.87 30.99
N ARG A 30 12.79 43.24 31.13
CA ARG A 30 13.07 41.93 30.58
C ARG A 30 12.09 40.90 31.11
N ALA A 31 11.85 40.86 32.44
CA ALA A 31 10.88 39.97 33.05
C ALA A 31 9.44 40.23 32.55
N ARG A 32 9.06 41.49 32.39
CA ARG A 32 7.75 41.91 31.89
C ARG A 32 7.55 41.43 30.43
N TYR A 33 8.50 41.72 29.57
CA TYR A 33 8.42 41.33 28.16
C TYR A 33 8.52 39.81 27.98
N GLY A 34 9.29 39.12 28.81
CA GLY A 34 9.34 37.66 28.83
C GLY A 34 7.98 37.03 29.13
N LYS A 35 7.30 37.52 30.18
CA LYS A 35 5.93 37.09 30.52
C LYS A 35 4.94 37.36 29.36
N ALA A 36 5.03 38.55 28.75
CA ALA A 36 4.18 38.92 27.63
C ALA A 36 4.43 38.03 26.40
N HIS A 37 5.68 37.62 26.16
CA HIS A 37 6.02 36.71 25.08
C HIS A 37 5.39 35.32 25.30
N VAL A 38 5.52 34.73 26.49
CA VAL A 38 4.89 33.44 26.85
C VAL A 38 3.37 33.54 26.72
N GLN A 39 2.76 34.65 27.18
CA GLN A 39 1.32 34.89 27.04
C GLN A 39 0.88 34.95 25.58
N SER A 40 1.67 35.60 24.72
CA SER A 40 1.41 35.65 23.27
C SER A 40 1.42 34.27 22.66
N VAL A 41 2.38 33.42 22.98
CA VAL A 41 2.45 32.04 22.53
C VAL A 41 1.23 31.24 23.01
N ARG A 42 0.82 31.41 24.27
CA ARG A 42 -0.38 30.74 24.82
C ARG A 42 -1.69 31.21 24.16
N ALA A 43 -1.80 32.49 23.88
CA ALA A 43 -2.96 33.02 23.17
C ALA A 43 -3.09 32.36 21.79
N HIS A 44 -1.97 32.22 21.09
CA HIS A 44 -1.92 31.58 19.80
C HIS A 44 -2.27 30.07 19.87
N LEU A 45 -1.80 29.36 20.90
CA LEU A 45 -2.21 27.97 21.16
C LEU A 45 -3.73 27.85 21.31
N LYS A 46 -4.38 28.78 22.02
CA LYS A 46 -5.84 28.79 22.14
C LYS A 46 -6.53 29.02 20.81
N GLU A 47 -6.03 29.92 19.99
CA GLU A 47 -6.57 30.17 18.65
C GLU A 47 -6.49 28.92 17.79
N LEU A 48 -5.36 28.21 17.81
CA LEU A 48 -5.17 26.96 17.06
C LEU A 48 -6.12 25.84 17.52
N GLN A 49 -6.37 25.74 18.81
CA GLN A 49 -7.32 24.79 19.36
C GLN A 49 -8.76 25.06 18.91
N CYS A 50 -9.15 26.35 18.82
CA CYS A 50 -10.51 26.76 18.40
C CYS A 50 -10.72 26.67 16.89
N LYS A 51 -9.65 26.79 16.10
CA LYS A 51 -9.72 26.63 14.64
C LYS A 51 -9.80 25.14 14.32
N SER A 52 -11.00 24.67 13.96
CA SER A 52 -11.18 23.35 13.37
C SER A 52 -10.49 23.30 12.00
N TYR A 53 -9.13 23.29 11.97
CA TYR A 53 -8.37 23.08 10.72
C TYR A 53 -8.81 21.83 9.99
N GLN A 54 -9.51 20.97 10.69
CA GLN A 54 -10.16 19.77 10.19
C GLN A 54 -11.19 20.07 9.10
N ASP A 55 -11.86 21.20 9.14
CA ASP A 55 -12.96 21.55 8.23
C ASP A 55 -12.48 22.32 6.99
N TYR A 56 -11.29 22.91 7.04
CA TYR A 56 -10.79 23.79 5.97
C TYR A 56 -10.17 23.07 4.77
N VAL A 57 -9.80 21.80 4.87
CA VAL A 57 -8.97 21.15 3.85
C VAL A 57 -9.75 20.15 3.00
N GLY A 58 -11.04 19.93 3.21
CA GLY A 58 -11.85 18.98 2.43
C GLY A 58 -11.28 17.54 2.46
N VAL A 59 -10.45 17.23 3.44
CA VAL A 59 -9.73 15.97 3.56
C VAL A 59 -10.49 15.02 4.46
N SER A 60 -10.66 13.79 4.00
CA SER A 60 -11.22 12.69 4.79
C SER A 60 -10.53 12.58 6.16
N PRO A 61 -11.27 12.32 7.26
CA PRO A 61 -10.70 12.17 8.61
C PRO A 61 -9.54 11.19 8.70
N GLN A 62 -9.55 10.15 7.87
CA GLN A 62 -8.52 9.11 7.83
C GLN A 62 -7.16 9.59 7.27
N ASN A 63 -7.12 10.73 6.61
CA ASN A 63 -5.93 11.26 5.94
C ASN A 63 -5.31 12.46 6.66
N ARG A 64 -5.74 12.76 7.88
CA ARG A 64 -5.27 13.89 8.69
C ARG A 64 -4.29 13.41 9.75
N MET A 65 -3.35 14.28 10.11
CA MET A 65 -2.65 14.12 11.37
C MET A 65 -3.49 14.72 12.50
N ASP A 66 -3.46 14.04 13.64
CA ASP A 66 -4.17 14.51 14.85
C ASP A 66 -3.52 15.74 15.49
N PHE A 67 -2.42 16.21 14.94
CA PHE A 67 -1.64 17.33 15.47
C PHE A 67 -1.49 18.45 14.44
N VAL A 68 -1.47 19.70 14.95
CA VAL A 68 -1.10 20.90 14.21
C VAL A 68 0.32 21.30 14.62
N LEU A 69 1.16 21.66 13.67
CA LEU A 69 2.49 22.21 13.95
C LEU A 69 2.39 23.72 14.09
N MET A 70 2.69 24.26 15.26
CA MET A 70 2.81 25.69 15.50
C MET A 70 4.26 26.11 15.29
N PHE A 71 4.52 26.81 14.20
CA PHE A 71 5.87 27.23 13.82
C PHE A 71 6.19 28.62 14.35
N ILE A 72 7.22 28.72 15.19
CA ILE A 72 7.80 30.00 15.64
C ILE A 72 8.97 30.31 14.72
N PRO A 73 8.89 31.34 13.85
CA PRO A 73 9.88 31.57 12.79
C PRO A 73 11.22 32.17 13.29
N ASN A 74 11.43 32.19 14.60
CA ASN A 74 12.66 32.65 15.23
C ASN A 74 13.11 31.66 16.30
N GLU A 75 14.32 31.13 16.15
CA GLU A 75 14.88 30.12 17.06
C GLU A 75 15.03 30.64 18.49
N GLN A 76 15.53 31.88 18.62
CA GLN A 76 15.76 32.48 19.94
C GLN A 76 14.44 32.80 20.65
N ALA A 77 13.41 33.24 19.94
CA ALA A 77 12.08 33.44 20.49
C ALA A 77 11.46 32.12 21.00
N TYR A 78 11.64 31.05 20.25
CA TYR A 78 11.24 29.71 20.69
C TYR A 78 11.97 29.32 21.97
N MET A 79 13.30 29.45 22.01
CA MET A 79 14.10 29.09 23.19
C MET A 79 13.73 29.91 24.42
N VAL A 80 13.52 31.22 24.26
CA VAL A 80 13.07 32.09 25.35
C VAL A 80 11.72 31.65 25.89
N ALA A 81 10.74 31.38 25.03
CA ALA A 81 9.43 30.90 25.47
C ALA A 81 9.53 29.59 26.28
N MET A 82 10.30 28.62 25.78
CA MET A 82 10.48 27.32 26.42
C MET A 82 11.27 27.41 27.73
N SER A 83 12.23 28.33 27.84
CA SER A 83 13.03 28.53 29.06
C SER A 83 12.23 29.21 30.17
N LEU A 84 11.38 30.17 29.82
CA LEU A 84 10.56 30.91 30.78
C LEU A 84 9.35 30.12 31.28
N ASP A 85 8.87 29.18 30.50
CA ASP A 85 7.73 28.33 30.85
C ASP A 85 7.96 26.87 30.47
N LYS A 86 8.39 26.09 31.44
CA LYS A 86 8.69 24.66 31.26
C LYS A 86 7.47 23.80 30.95
N ASN A 87 6.26 24.28 31.23
CA ASN A 87 5.03 23.53 31.01
C ASN A 87 4.39 23.83 29.65
N LEU A 88 4.92 24.83 28.91
CA LEU A 88 4.33 25.32 27.67
C LEU A 88 4.22 24.23 26.60
N TRP A 89 5.24 23.39 26.48
CA TRP A 89 5.24 22.28 25.51
C TRP A 89 4.20 21.21 25.86
N GLN A 90 4.03 20.90 27.16
CA GLN A 90 3.02 19.91 27.62
C GLN A 90 1.61 20.45 27.40
N GLU A 91 1.37 21.71 27.73
CA GLU A 91 0.08 22.38 27.47
C GLU A 91 -0.26 22.38 25.98
N ALA A 92 0.72 22.59 25.10
CA ALA A 92 0.52 22.52 23.66
C ALA A 92 0.19 21.10 23.21
N TYR A 93 0.95 20.13 23.69
CA TYR A 93 0.77 18.71 23.34
C TYR A 93 -0.62 18.20 23.76
N ASP A 94 -1.09 18.53 24.96
CA ASP A 94 -2.41 18.17 25.45
C ASP A 94 -3.54 18.75 24.58
N LYS A 95 -3.25 19.88 23.91
CA LYS A 95 -4.14 20.51 22.92
C LYS A 95 -3.93 20.03 21.48
N ARG A 96 -3.15 18.97 21.29
CA ARG A 96 -2.76 18.43 19.98
C ARG A 96 -2.04 19.45 19.09
N VAL A 97 -1.25 20.31 19.68
CA VAL A 97 -0.35 21.26 19.01
C VAL A 97 1.09 20.93 19.35
N VAL A 98 1.94 20.84 18.35
CA VAL A 98 3.39 20.66 18.52
C VAL A 98 4.07 21.97 18.14
N ILE A 99 4.75 22.59 19.12
CA ILE A 99 5.50 23.84 18.87
C ILE A 99 6.85 23.48 18.25
N ILE A 100 7.15 24.04 17.11
CA ILE A 100 8.40 23.79 16.38
C ILE A 100 9.13 25.09 16.05
N SER A 101 10.46 24.98 16.03
CA SER A 101 11.38 26.06 15.66
C SER A 101 11.97 25.82 14.26
N PRO A 102 12.67 26.80 13.67
CA PRO A 102 13.38 26.64 12.40
C PRO A 102 14.34 25.43 12.37
N ALA A 103 15.07 25.21 13.47
CA ALA A 103 16.00 24.07 13.56
C ALA A 103 15.29 22.72 13.53
N HIS A 104 14.07 22.62 14.04
CA HIS A 104 13.33 21.37 14.19
C HIS A 104 12.39 21.06 13.01
N VAL A 105 12.00 22.05 12.19
CA VAL A 105 10.97 21.87 11.16
C VAL A 105 11.35 20.78 10.14
N ILE A 106 12.58 20.79 9.67
CA ILE A 106 13.03 19.83 8.64
C ILE A 106 13.09 18.40 9.21
N SER A 107 13.64 18.23 10.41
CA SER A 107 13.72 16.92 11.07
C SER A 107 12.33 16.37 11.41
N THR A 108 11.42 17.22 11.90
CA THR A 108 10.04 16.86 12.18
C THR A 108 9.31 16.41 10.91
N LEU A 109 9.42 17.15 9.82
CA LEU A 109 8.80 16.78 8.54
C LEU A 109 9.39 15.48 7.96
N ARG A 110 10.69 15.28 8.09
CA ARG A 110 11.34 14.01 7.67
C ARG A 110 10.82 12.84 8.49
N LEU A 111 10.70 12.99 9.81
CA LEU A 111 10.15 11.95 10.68
C LEU A 111 8.71 11.59 10.30
N ILE A 112 7.87 12.59 10.08
CA ILE A 112 6.49 12.40 9.63
C ILE A 112 6.46 11.67 8.29
N ALA A 113 7.29 12.06 7.32
CA ALA A 113 7.37 11.40 6.02
C ALA A 113 7.82 9.93 6.14
N GLN A 114 8.75 9.63 7.04
CA GLN A 114 9.18 8.25 7.32
C GLN A 114 8.06 7.42 7.95
N LEU A 115 7.31 7.96 8.91
CA LEU A 115 6.17 7.29 9.52
C LEU A 115 5.10 6.94 8.48
N TRP A 116 4.79 7.86 7.56
CA TRP A 116 3.84 7.59 6.48
C TRP A 116 4.35 6.54 5.49
N THR A 117 5.64 6.56 5.19
CA THR A 117 6.24 5.53 4.33
C THR A 117 6.12 4.15 4.96
N ARG A 118 6.40 4.04 6.26
CA ARG A 118 6.29 2.79 7.02
C ARG A 118 4.84 2.29 7.09
N ASP A 119 3.87 3.16 7.36
CA ASP A 119 2.45 2.82 7.38
C ASP A 119 2.00 2.25 6.01
N ARG A 120 2.42 2.89 4.91
CA ARG A 120 2.14 2.40 3.57
C ARG A 120 2.78 1.03 3.29
N GLN A 121 4.03 0.83 3.70
CA GLN A 121 4.71 -0.46 3.54
C GLN A 121 3.97 -1.57 4.27
N THR A 122 3.51 -1.30 5.49
CA THR A 122 2.72 -2.27 6.28
C THR A 122 1.40 -2.62 5.58
N LYS A 123 0.67 -1.62 5.09
CA LYS A 123 -0.58 -1.85 4.33
C LYS A 123 -0.34 -2.65 3.06
N ASN A 124 0.71 -2.31 2.31
CA ASN A 124 1.06 -3.05 1.09
C ASN A 124 1.44 -4.51 1.41
N ALA A 125 2.18 -4.75 2.50
CA ALA A 125 2.55 -6.11 2.89
C ALA A 125 1.31 -6.97 3.21
N LEU A 126 0.31 -6.41 3.89
CA LEU A 126 -0.96 -7.10 4.16
C LEU A 126 -1.72 -7.41 2.87
N THR A 127 -1.80 -6.45 1.94
CA THR A 127 -2.44 -6.64 0.64
C THR A 127 -1.72 -7.73 -0.18
N ILE A 128 -0.38 -7.71 -0.20
CA ILE A 128 0.43 -8.73 -0.89
C ILE A 128 0.16 -10.12 -0.29
N ALA A 129 0.09 -10.24 1.04
CA ALA A 129 -0.21 -11.51 1.70
C ALA A 129 -1.60 -12.05 1.31
N GLU A 130 -2.61 -11.20 1.26
CA GLU A 130 -3.97 -11.57 0.85
C GLU A 130 -4.01 -12.01 -0.63
N GLU A 131 -3.43 -11.21 -1.53
CA GLU A 131 -3.39 -11.54 -2.97
C GLU A 131 -2.56 -12.80 -3.26
N SER A 132 -1.48 -13.04 -2.48
CA SER A 132 -0.69 -14.26 -2.57
C SER A 132 -1.51 -15.50 -2.19
N GLY A 133 -2.36 -15.39 -1.17
CA GLY A 133 -3.30 -16.48 -0.81
C GLY A 133 -4.25 -16.80 -1.96
N LYS A 134 -4.89 -15.79 -2.53
CA LYS A 134 -5.79 -15.96 -3.69
C LYS A 134 -5.08 -16.56 -4.91
N LEU A 135 -3.82 -16.16 -5.15
CA LEU A 135 -3.03 -16.72 -6.24
C LEU A 135 -2.69 -18.20 -6.00
N TYR A 136 -2.34 -18.56 -4.77
CA TYR A 136 -2.08 -19.94 -4.39
C TYR A 136 -3.31 -20.84 -4.65
N ASP A 137 -4.50 -20.41 -4.24
CA ASP A 137 -5.73 -21.16 -4.45
C ASP A 137 -6.02 -21.37 -5.95
N LYS A 138 -5.81 -20.35 -6.78
CA LYS A 138 -5.94 -20.49 -8.24
C LYS A 138 -4.91 -21.44 -8.83
N PHE A 139 -3.69 -21.44 -8.31
CA PHE A 139 -2.64 -22.35 -8.76
C PHE A 139 -2.98 -23.82 -8.42
N VAL A 140 -3.50 -24.08 -7.22
CA VAL A 140 -4.00 -25.42 -6.84
C VAL A 140 -5.09 -25.88 -7.81
N GLY A 141 -6.06 -25.04 -8.10
CA GLY A 141 -7.11 -25.34 -9.08
C GLY A 141 -6.57 -25.69 -10.45
N LEU A 142 -5.60 -24.91 -10.96
CA LEU A 142 -4.94 -25.20 -12.25
C LEU A 142 -4.24 -26.56 -12.25
N VAL A 143 -3.55 -26.92 -11.16
CA VAL A 143 -2.90 -28.22 -11.03
C VAL A 143 -3.91 -29.37 -11.10
N ASP A 144 -5.06 -29.22 -10.46
CA ASP A 144 -6.10 -30.23 -10.49
C ASP A 144 -6.77 -30.34 -11.87
N ASP A 145 -6.96 -29.23 -12.57
CA ASP A 145 -7.43 -29.23 -13.97
C ASP A 145 -6.44 -29.97 -14.89
N LEU A 146 -5.14 -29.71 -14.75
CA LEU A 146 -4.11 -30.39 -15.54
C LEU A 146 -4.07 -31.89 -15.25
N LYS A 147 -4.23 -32.34 -14.01
CA LYS A 147 -4.36 -33.77 -13.66
C LYS A 147 -5.57 -34.37 -14.35
N SER A 148 -6.70 -33.68 -14.34
CA SER A 148 -7.93 -34.15 -14.98
C SER A 148 -7.77 -34.30 -16.49
N VAL A 149 -7.08 -33.35 -17.13
CA VAL A 149 -6.71 -33.42 -18.56
C VAL A 149 -5.83 -34.68 -18.81
N GLY A 150 -4.80 -34.89 -17.97
CA GLY A 150 -3.94 -36.06 -18.08
C GLY A 150 -4.73 -37.39 -18.05
N VAL A 151 -5.62 -37.56 -17.09
CA VAL A 151 -6.48 -38.76 -16.97
C VAL A 151 -7.36 -38.95 -18.21
N ASN A 152 -7.93 -37.85 -18.75
CA ASN A 152 -8.77 -37.95 -19.95
C ASN A 152 -7.95 -38.30 -21.20
N LEU A 153 -6.71 -37.81 -21.33
CA LEU A 153 -5.82 -38.17 -22.41
C LEU A 153 -5.48 -39.70 -22.38
N GLU A 154 -5.13 -40.22 -21.21
CA GLU A 154 -4.87 -41.65 -21.04
C GLU A 154 -6.10 -42.49 -21.42
N ARG A 155 -7.28 -42.08 -20.97
CA ARG A 155 -8.54 -42.75 -21.33
C ARG A 155 -8.80 -42.70 -22.85
N THR A 156 -8.58 -41.55 -23.46
CA THR A 156 -8.76 -41.36 -24.91
C THR A 156 -7.78 -42.22 -25.69
N LYS A 157 -6.51 -42.27 -25.24
CA LYS A 157 -5.50 -43.16 -25.82
C LYS A 157 -5.92 -44.63 -25.76
N ALA A 158 -6.37 -45.11 -24.61
CA ALA A 158 -6.82 -46.47 -24.44
C ALA A 158 -7.99 -46.84 -25.38
N VAL A 159 -8.96 -45.91 -25.57
CA VAL A 159 -10.07 -46.11 -26.51
C VAL A 159 -9.57 -46.10 -27.97
N TYR A 160 -8.63 -45.24 -28.31
CA TYR A 160 -8.00 -45.23 -29.61
C TYR A 160 -7.27 -46.54 -29.90
N ASP A 161 -6.45 -47.04 -28.98
CA ASP A 161 -5.69 -48.28 -29.12
C ASP A 161 -6.63 -49.47 -29.30
N GLN A 162 -7.75 -49.52 -28.55
CA GLN A 162 -8.79 -50.54 -28.72
C GLN A 162 -9.45 -50.49 -30.10
N ALA A 163 -9.75 -49.30 -30.61
CA ALA A 163 -10.34 -49.13 -31.94
C ALA A 163 -9.35 -49.52 -33.05
N PHE A 164 -8.09 -49.13 -32.90
CA PHE A 164 -7.02 -49.50 -33.82
C PHE A 164 -6.76 -51.00 -33.84
N ASN A 165 -6.77 -51.68 -32.70
CA ASN A 165 -6.68 -53.12 -32.59
C ASN A 165 -7.80 -53.86 -33.36
N LYS A 166 -9.04 -53.35 -33.26
CA LYS A 166 -10.18 -53.93 -34.02
C LYS A 166 -10.04 -53.70 -35.54
N LEU A 167 -9.40 -52.58 -35.91
CA LEU A 167 -9.19 -52.21 -37.30
C LEU A 167 -8.10 -53.07 -37.97
N SER A 168 -6.88 -53.13 -37.34
CA SER A 168 -5.65 -53.60 -38.00
C SER A 168 -4.93 -54.75 -37.34
N GLU A 169 -4.90 -54.83 -35.99
CA GLU A 169 -4.00 -55.74 -35.26
C GLU A 169 -4.69 -56.94 -34.63
N GLY A 170 -5.95 -56.81 -34.21
CA GLY A 170 -6.69 -57.84 -33.51
C GLY A 170 -6.99 -59.08 -34.37
N ARG A 171 -7.12 -60.25 -33.69
CA ARG A 171 -7.45 -61.50 -34.35
C ARG A 171 -8.80 -61.37 -35.09
N GLY A 172 -8.78 -61.50 -36.42
CA GLY A 172 -9.95 -61.27 -37.25
C GLY A 172 -10.36 -59.84 -37.40
N ASN A 173 -9.37 -58.94 -37.48
CA ASN A 173 -9.52 -57.50 -37.65
C ASN A 173 -10.28 -57.14 -38.94
N LEU A 174 -10.78 -55.89 -39.03
CA LEU A 174 -11.61 -55.47 -40.14
C LEU A 174 -10.83 -55.47 -41.46
N ILE A 175 -9.57 -55.09 -41.47
CA ILE A 175 -8.72 -55.07 -42.66
C ILE A 175 -8.59 -56.47 -43.26
N SER A 176 -8.19 -57.48 -42.45
CA SER A 176 -8.05 -58.87 -42.93
C SER A 176 -9.38 -59.45 -43.44
N ARG A 177 -10.53 -59.08 -42.86
CA ARG A 177 -11.84 -59.51 -43.31
C ARG A 177 -12.21 -58.88 -44.68
N VAL A 178 -11.90 -57.58 -44.84
CA VAL A 178 -12.13 -56.86 -46.11
C VAL A 178 -11.25 -57.42 -47.22
N GLU A 179 -9.97 -57.67 -46.95
CA GLU A 179 -9.05 -58.33 -47.87
C GLU A 179 -9.56 -59.70 -48.32
N LYS A 180 -10.00 -60.52 -47.38
CA LYS A 180 -10.60 -61.87 -47.71
C LYS A 180 -11.85 -61.75 -48.56
N ILE A 181 -12.71 -60.74 -48.38
CA ILE A 181 -13.89 -60.51 -49.21
C ILE A 181 -13.46 -60.08 -50.61
N LYS A 182 -12.39 -59.29 -50.76
CA LYS A 182 -11.80 -58.89 -52.03
C LYS A 182 -11.26 -60.11 -52.79
N GLU A 183 -10.53 -61.02 -52.13
CA GLU A 183 -10.05 -62.27 -52.69
C GLU A 183 -11.20 -63.17 -53.20
N LEU A 184 -12.37 -63.15 -52.54
CA LEU A 184 -13.56 -63.85 -52.95
C LEU A 184 -14.30 -63.22 -54.14
N GLY A 185 -13.72 -62.16 -54.75
CA GLY A 185 -14.22 -61.59 -56.00
C GLY A 185 -15.10 -60.35 -55.85
N ALA A 186 -15.13 -59.71 -54.71
CA ALA A 186 -15.84 -58.45 -54.55
C ALA A 186 -15.16 -57.30 -55.38
N LYS A 187 -15.92 -56.62 -56.25
CA LYS A 187 -15.44 -55.50 -57.03
C LYS A 187 -15.30 -54.28 -56.15
N THR A 188 -14.07 -53.81 -55.94
CA THR A 188 -13.76 -52.58 -55.18
C THR A 188 -13.15 -51.52 -56.11
N THR A 189 -13.56 -50.25 -55.94
CA THR A 189 -13.03 -49.12 -56.67
C THR A 189 -11.89 -48.39 -55.92
N LYS A 190 -11.66 -48.71 -54.61
CA LYS A 190 -10.61 -48.10 -53.77
C LYS A 190 -9.79 -49.22 -53.10
N SER A 191 -8.50 -48.97 -52.96
CA SER A 191 -7.61 -49.79 -52.11
C SER A 191 -7.65 -49.29 -50.68
N LEU A 192 -7.44 -50.22 -49.72
CA LEU A 192 -7.26 -49.82 -48.34
C LEU A 192 -6.03 -48.90 -48.19
N PRO A 193 -6.14 -47.85 -47.40
CA PRO A 193 -4.94 -47.04 -47.09
C PRO A 193 -3.94 -47.94 -46.38
N ASP A 194 -2.68 -47.71 -46.68
CA ASP A 194 -1.59 -48.37 -45.96
C ASP A 194 -1.67 -47.90 -44.50
N THR A 195 -2.02 -48.81 -43.58
CA THR A 195 -2.00 -48.56 -42.16
C THR A 195 -0.58 -48.72 -41.65
N GLY A 196 0.32 -47.93 -42.25
CA GLY A 196 1.76 -48.02 -41.97
C GLY A 196 2.04 -48.05 -40.46
N GLU A 197 2.64 -49.10 -40.04
CA GLU A 197 3.57 -49.12 -38.92
C GLU A 197 4.63 -48.07 -39.19
N ASN A 198 4.53 -46.95 -38.56
CA ASN A 198 5.65 -46.02 -38.50
C ASN A 198 5.77 -45.38 -37.13
N SER A 199 6.79 -45.87 -36.43
CA SER A 199 7.67 -45.30 -35.43
C SER A 199 7.07 -45.02 -34.08
#